data_92cf7781fba9d217c55b3191ccb8c089
#
_entry.id   92cf7781fba9d217c55b3191ccb8c089
#
_cell.length_a   1.000
_cell.length_b   1.000
_cell.length_c   1.000
_cell.angle_alpha   90.00
_cell.angle_beta   90.00
_cell.angle_gamma   90.00
#
_symmetry.space_group_name_H-M   'P 1'
#
loop_
_entity.id
_entity.type
_entity.pdbx_description
1 polymer ?
#
loop_
_entity_poly.entity_id
_entity_poly.type
_entity_poly.pdbx_seq_one_letter_code
_entity_poly.pdbx_strand_id
1 'polypeptide(L)'
;MREVTIERNTNETQIELTLNLDGAGRYQVDTGCGFLNHMLELFARHGRFDLVLTCHGDVEVDYHHTTEDVGIALGQAFAQALGDMRGIHRYGSFYLPMDEALILCAVDISGRCTLNWDIHCNTEKVGDFAVECAKEFWLGFARSVPATVHFVQFAGENSHHILEAAFKGTGRALADAVRIDAAHRDEIPSTKGLLV
;
A
#
# COMPACT_ATOMS: atom_id res chain seq x y z
N MET A 1 9.20 15.86 9.46
CA MET A 1 7.85 15.40 9.04
C MET A 1 8.01 14.77 7.67
N ARG A 2 7.63 13.49 7.51
CA ARG A 2 7.77 12.74 6.25
C ARG A 2 6.44 12.81 5.50
N GLU A 3 6.14 14.01 4.99
CA GLU A 3 4.93 14.33 4.24
C GLU A 3 5.31 14.76 2.82
N VAL A 4 4.61 14.22 1.84
CA VAL A 4 4.84 14.48 0.41
C VAL A 4 3.53 14.57 -0.34
N THR A 5 3.53 15.32 -1.43
CA THR A 5 2.43 15.36 -2.40
C THR A 5 2.94 14.88 -3.76
N ILE A 6 2.21 13.97 -4.38
CA ILE A 6 2.44 13.45 -5.73
C ILE A 6 1.31 13.92 -6.63
N GLU A 7 1.68 14.48 -7.75
CA GLU A 7 0.78 14.72 -8.88
C GLU A 7 1.19 13.76 -10.02
N ARG A 8 0.24 12.95 -10.48
CA ARG A 8 0.46 12.01 -11.59
C ARG A 8 -0.69 12.14 -12.57
N ASN A 9 -0.36 12.61 -13.77
CA ASN A 9 -1.34 12.83 -14.83
C ASN A 9 -0.93 12.03 -16.06
N THR A 10 -1.85 11.19 -16.53
CA THR A 10 -1.76 10.45 -17.79
C THR A 10 -2.96 10.81 -18.69
N ASN A 11 -3.11 10.15 -19.83
CA ASN A 11 -4.32 10.30 -20.63
C ASN A 11 -5.51 9.54 -20.02
N GLU A 12 -5.27 8.63 -19.08
CA GLU A 12 -6.25 7.72 -18.48
C GLU A 12 -6.65 8.16 -17.08
N THR A 13 -5.71 8.77 -16.32
CA THR A 13 -5.93 9.15 -14.93
C THR A 13 -5.32 10.51 -14.59
N GLN A 14 -5.95 11.23 -13.65
CA GLN A 14 -5.45 12.45 -13.02
C GLN A 14 -5.46 12.23 -11.52
N ILE A 15 -4.28 12.18 -10.89
CA ILE A 15 -4.11 11.83 -9.48
C ILE A 15 -3.40 12.95 -8.74
N GLU A 16 -3.98 13.37 -7.62
CA GLU A 16 -3.33 14.16 -6.58
C GLU A 16 -3.35 13.36 -5.28
N LEU A 17 -2.18 13.10 -4.69
CA LEU A 17 -2.02 12.28 -3.50
C LEU A 17 -1.07 12.95 -2.52
N THR A 18 -1.54 13.23 -1.29
CA THR A 18 -0.70 13.65 -0.17
C THR A 18 -0.63 12.53 0.87
N LEU A 19 0.58 12.13 1.21
CA LEU A 19 0.89 11.10 2.20
C LEU A 19 1.78 11.66 3.31
N ASN A 20 1.40 11.41 4.57
CA ASN A 20 2.25 11.65 5.73
C ASN A 20 2.50 10.34 6.47
N LEU A 21 3.76 9.87 6.49
CA LEU A 21 4.16 8.63 7.18
C LEU A 21 4.10 8.75 8.71
N ASP A 22 4.21 9.99 9.25
CA ASP A 22 4.17 10.28 10.68
C ASP A 22 2.76 10.77 11.12
N GLY A 23 1.72 10.29 10.44
CA GLY A 23 0.33 10.71 10.62
C GLY A 23 -0.37 10.09 11.83
N ALA A 24 -1.69 10.30 11.89
CA ALA A 24 -2.59 9.78 12.92
C ALA A 24 -3.66 8.80 12.36
N GLY A 25 -3.61 8.50 11.07
CA GLY A 25 -4.59 7.67 10.37
C GLY A 25 -5.82 8.45 9.93
N ARG A 26 -5.65 9.72 9.57
CA ARG A 26 -6.69 10.55 8.95
C ARG A 26 -6.68 10.29 7.45
N TYR A 27 -7.87 10.26 6.85
CA TYR A 27 -7.96 10.01 5.42
C TYR A 27 -9.10 10.79 4.78
N GLN A 28 -8.88 11.12 3.51
CA GLN A 28 -9.89 11.60 2.58
C GLN A 28 -9.55 11.01 1.21
N VAL A 29 -10.36 10.07 0.73
CA VAL A 29 -10.08 9.29 -0.48
C VAL A 29 -11.27 9.36 -1.42
N ASP A 30 -11.01 9.75 -2.67
CA ASP A 30 -11.97 9.71 -3.76
C ASP A 30 -11.27 9.26 -5.06
N THR A 31 -11.53 8.01 -5.46
CA THR A 31 -10.98 7.42 -6.69
C THR A 31 -12.05 7.17 -7.76
N GLY A 32 -13.30 7.50 -7.48
CA GLY A 32 -14.42 7.08 -8.32
C GLY A 32 -14.80 5.60 -8.16
N CYS A 33 -14.02 4.80 -7.42
CA CYS A 33 -14.27 3.38 -7.13
C CYS A 33 -14.51 3.17 -5.62
N GLY A 34 -15.75 2.89 -5.23
CA GLY A 34 -16.14 2.81 -3.81
C GLY A 34 -15.38 1.73 -3.03
N PHE A 35 -15.13 0.56 -3.64
CA PHE A 35 -14.38 -0.50 -2.97
C PHE A 35 -12.90 -0.12 -2.77
N LEU A 36 -12.27 0.48 -3.77
CA LEU A 36 -10.88 0.96 -3.66
C LEU A 36 -10.77 2.06 -2.60
N ASN A 37 -11.71 3.01 -2.57
CA ASN A 37 -11.76 4.04 -1.53
C ASN A 37 -11.75 3.40 -0.14
N HIS A 38 -12.65 2.45 0.10
CA HIS A 38 -12.74 1.73 1.37
C HIS A 38 -11.42 1.01 1.73
N MET A 39 -10.80 0.32 0.78
CA MET A 39 -9.50 -0.36 1.01
C MET A 39 -8.39 0.63 1.41
N LEU A 40 -8.30 1.78 0.76
CA LEU A 40 -7.30 2.82 1.04
C LEU A 40 -7.55 3.53 2.37
N GLU A 41 -8.81 3.77 2.74
CA GLU A 41 -9.20 4.30 4.05
C GLU A 41 -8.76 3.35 5.19
N LEU A 42 -9.00 2.04 5.02
CA LEU A 42 -8.55 1.02 5.95
C LEU A 42 -7.03 0.94 6.05
N PHE A 43 -6.34 0.97 4.90
CA PHE A 43 -4.88 1.02 4.84
C PHE A 43 -4.33 2.20 5.62
N ALA A 44 -4.81 3.42 5.34
CA ALA A 44 -4.40 4.64 6.01
C ALA A 44 -4.69 4.58 7.52
N ARG A 45 -5.90 4.17 7.90
CA ARG A 45 -6.33 4.08 9.30
C ARG A 45 -5.50 3.10 10.11
N HIS A 46 -5.29 1.89 9.59
CA HIS A 46 -4.56 0.84 10.28
C HIS A 46 -3.05 1.05 10.28
N GLY A 47 -2.51 1.67 9.21
CA GLY A 47 -1.11 2.11 9.13
C GLY A 47 -0.81 3.38 9.91
N ARG A 48 -1.85 4.12 10.37
CA ARG A 48 -1.74 5.45 10.98
C ARG A 48 -1.07 6.49 10.07
N PHE A 49 -1.15 6.28 8.76
CA PHE A 49 -0.75 7.28 7.77
C PHE A 49 -1.84 8.32 7.63
N ASP A 50 -1.48 9.60 7.43
CA ASP A 50 -2.48 10.54 6.92
C ASP A 50 -2.44 10.50 5.40
N LEU A 51 -3.60 10.30 4.75
CA LEU A 51 -3.75 10.13 3.31
C LEU A 51 -4.88 11.01 2.78
N VAL A 52 -4.53 11.92 1.88
CA VAL A 52 -5.51 12.64 1.05
C VAL A 52 -5.26 12.23 -0.39
N LEU A 53 -6.28 11.72 -1.07
CA LEU A 53 -6.15 11.22 -2.43
C LEU A 53 -7.40 11.53 -3.24
N THR A 54 -7.20 12.11 -4.41
CA THR A 54 -8.21 12.28 -5.45
C THR A 54 -7.70 11.68 -6.75
N CYS A 55 -8.51 10.87 -7.41
CA CYS A 55 -8.22 10.32 -8.73
C CYS A 55 -9.44 10.49 -9.64
N HIS A 56 -9.25 11.09 -10.80
CA HIS A 56 -10.21 11.13 -11.89
C HIS A 56 -9.68 10.22 -13.00
N GLY A 57 -10.19 8.99 -13.06
CA GLY A 57 -9.83 8.00 -14.08
C GLY A 57 -10.96 7.74 -15.07
N ASP A 58 -10.67 6.99 -16.12
CA ASP A 58 -11.58 6.53 -17.17
C ASP A 58 -12.44 5.32 -16.69
N VAL A 59 -13.14 5.51 -15.55
CA VAL A 59 -13.93 4.46 -14.87
C VAL A 59 -15.09 3.90 -15.70
N GLU A 60 -15.44 4.57 -16.81
CA GLU A 60 -16.38 4.04 -17.81
C GLU A 60 -15.84 2.87 -18.63
N VAL A 61 -14.50 2.71 -18.67
CA VAL A 61 -13.83 1.52 -19.26
C VAL A 61 -13.92 0.37 -18.24
N ASP A 62 -13.20 0.52 -17.14
CA ASP A 62 -13.25 -0.29 -15.92
C ASP A 62 -12.42 0.40 -14.82
N TYR A 63 -12.09 -0.32 -13.73
CA TYR A 63 -11.26 0.23 -12.65
C TYR A 63 -9.77 -0.13 -12.76
N HIS A 64 -9.31 -0.74 -13.84
CA HIS A 64 -7.93 -1.22 -13.98
C HIS A 64 -6.93 -0.05 -13.93
N HIS A 65 -7.06 0.91 -14.85
CA HIS A 65 -6.13 2.05 -14.96
C HIS A 65 -6.13 2.88 -13.67
N THR A 66 -7.32 3.19 -13.13
CA THR A 66 -7.45 3.90 -11.85
C THR A 66 -6.71 3.17 -10.73
N THR A 67 -6.90 1.86 -10.62
CA THR A 67 -6.35 1.06 -9.52
C THR A 67 -4.84 0.92 -9.62
N GLU A 68 -4.30 0.61 -10.81
CA GLU A 68 -2.86 0.51 -11.04
C GLU A 68 -2.16 1.85 -10.78
N ASP A 69 -2.68 2.93 -11.37
CA ASP A 69 -2.07 4.26 -11.28
C ASP A 69 -2.11 4.83 -9.85
N VAL A 70 -3.18 4.59 -9.09
CA VAL A 70 -3.23 4.93 -7.66
C VAL A 70 -2.19 4.12 -6.87
N GLY A 71 -2.00 2.84 -7.18
CA GLY A 71 -0.94 2.02 -6.60
C GLY A 71 0.45 2.59 -6.88
N ILE A 72 0.72 3.00 -8.13
CA ILE A 72 1.97 3.66 -8.55
C ILE A 72 2.17 4.96 -7.77
N ALA A 73 1.17 5.83 -7.72
CA ALA A 73 1.26 7.12 -7.02
C ALA A 73 1.53 6.94 -5.52
N LEU A 74 0.86 5.98 -4.87
CA LEU A 74 1.09 5.67 -3.46
C LEU A 74 2.51 5.14 -3.23
N GLY A 75 3.01 4.24 -4.10
CA GLY A 75 4.39 3.73 -4.04
C GLY A 75 5.42 4.85 -4.19
N GLN A 76 5.22 5.78 -5.14
CA GLN A 76 6.07 6.96 -5.33
C GLN A 76 6.06 7.87 -4.10
N ALA A 77 4.89 8.07 -3.48
CA ALA A 77 4.77 8.85 -2.25
C ALA A 77 5.55 8.22 -1.09
N PHE A 78 5.46 6.91 -0.91
CA PHE A 78 6.28 6.18 0.07
C PHE A 78 7.77 6.32 -0.21
N ALA A 79 8.21 6.11 -1.46
CA ALA A 79 9.61 6.23 -1.85
C ALA A 79 10.16 7.63 -1.56
N GLN A 80 9.42 8.67 -1.91
CA GLN A 80 9.84 10.06 -1.68
C GLN A 80 9.83 10.42 -0.18
N ALA A 81 8.81 9.97 0.59
CA ALA A 81 8.71 10.25 2.02
C ALA A 81 9.76 9.50 2.85
N LEU A 82 10.25 8.34 2.40
CA LEU A 82 11.33 7.58 3.03
C LEU A 82 12.70 8.28 2.90
N GLY A 83 12.89 9.12 1.90
CA GLY A 83 14.14 9.83 1.68
C GLY A 83 15.35 8.89 1.57
N ASP A 84 16.34 9.07 2.41
CA ASP A 84 17.57 8.26 2.44
C ASP A 84 17.45 6.97 3.27
N MET A 85 16.25 6.67 3.79
CA MET A 85 15.93 5.45 4.55
C MET A 85 16.77 5.26 5.83
N ARG A 86 17.32 6.34 6.40
CA ARG A 86 18.05 6.28 7.67
C ARG A 86 17.10 6.10 8.84
N GLY A 87 17.54 5.32 9.81
CA GLY A 87 16.86 5.11 11.08
C GLY A 87 15.55 4.35 10.99
N ILE A 88 15.12 3.87 9.82
CA ILE A 88 13.91 3.06 9.71
C ILE A 88 14.12 1.65 10.27
N HIS A 89 13.04 1.00 10.74
CA HIS A 89 13.07 -0.41 11.14
C HIS A 89 13.34 -1.35 9.97
N ARG A 90 13.03 -0.90 8.73
CA ARG A 90 13.20 -1.62 7.47
C ARG A 90 12.23 -2.78 7.27
N TYR A 91 12.03 -3.63 8.26
CA TYR A 91 11.16 -4.80 8.17
C TYR A 91 9.86 -4.57 8.93
N GLY A 92 8.76 -5.07 8.39
CA GLY A 92 7.49 -5.15 9.08
C GLY A 92 6.69 -6.34 8.59
N SER A 93 5.96 -6.97 9.51
CA SER A 93 5.06 -8.06 9.15
C SER A 93 3.85 -8.08 10.08
N PHE A 94 2.71 -8.48 9.53
CA PHE A 94 1.49 -8.58 10.30
C PHE A 94 0.63 -9.74 9.82
N TYR A 95 0.22 -10.60 10.74
CA TYR A 95 -0.85 -11.58 10.53
C TYR A 95 -2.17 -10.89 10.83
N LEU A 96 -2.98 -10.63 9.81
CA LEU A 96 -4.26 -9.96 9.99
C LEU A 96 -5.42 -10.94 9.86
N PRO A 97 -6.13 -11.20 10.97
CA PRO A 97 -7.40 -11.92 10.93
C PRO A 97 -8.54 -10.94 10.56
N MET A 98 -9.41 -11.36 9.66
CA MET A 98 -10.66 -10.70 9.30
C MET A 98 -11.73 -11.76 9.21
N ASP A 99 -12.50 -11.96 10.28
CA ASP A 99 -13.44 -13.06 10.46
C ASP A 99 -12.78 -14.42 10.13
N GLU A 100 -13.19 -15.10 9.07
CA GLU A 100 -12.64 -16.37 8.63
C GLU A 100 -11.35 -16.25 7.80
N ALA A 101 -11.00 -15.03 7.36
CA ALA A 101 -9.79 -14.79 6.59
C ALA A 101 -8.58 -14.52 7.50
N LEU A 102 -7.43 -15.05 7.12
CA LEU A 102 -6.14 -14.81 7.77
C LEU A 102 -5.06 -14.59 6.71
N ILE A 103 -4.52 -13.38 6.65
CA ILE A 103 -3.51 -12.98 5.68
C ILE A 103 -2.22 -12.55 6.41
N LEU A 104 -1.08 -13.07 5.99
CA LEU A 104 0.23 -12.50 6.31
C LEU A 104 0.57 -11.44 5.27
N CYS A 105 0.92 -10.25 5.75
CA CYS A 105 1.53 -9.17 4.98
C CYS A 105 2.93 -8.93 5.52
N ALA A 106 3.98 -9.02 4.69
CA ALA A 106 5.35 -8.78 5.10
C ALA A 106 6.07 -7.87 4.12
N VAL A 107 6.88 -6.94 4.66
CA VAL A 107 7.57 -5.90 3.89
C VAL A 107 9.04 -5.85 4.29
N ASP A 108 9.94 -5.73 3.30
CA ASP A 108 11.35 -5.35 3.46
C ASP A 108 11.61 -4.11 2.59
N ILE A 109 11.91 -2.99 3.22
CA ILE A 109 12.36 -1.76 2.52
C ILE A 109 13.83 -1.96 2.16
N SER A 110 14.05 -2.70 1.08
CA SER A 110 15.37 -3.23 0.72
C SER A 110 16.05 -2.48 -0.43
N GLY A 111 15.36 -1.53 -1.06
CA GLY A 111 15.79 -0.93 -2.33
C GLY A 111 15.41 -1.74 -3.58
N ARG A 112 14.88 -2.96 -3.42
CA ARG A 112 14.50 -3.85 -4.53
C ARG A 112 12.98 -3.99 -4.61
N CYS A 113 12.42 -3.74 -5.77
CA CYS A 113 10.99 -3.79 -6.03
C CYS A 113 10.55 -5.22 -6.36
N THR A 114 9.81 -5.86 -5.46
CA THR A 114 9.29 -7.22 -5.65
C THR A 114 7.92 -7.37 -5.02
N LEU A 115 6.98 -7.97 -5.74
CA LEU A 115 5.70 -8.43 -5.20
C LEU A 115 5.62 -9.96 -5.24
N ASN A 116 5.34 -10.59 -4.10
CA ASN A 116 4.88 -11.96 -4.02
C ASN A 116 3.40 -11.95 -3.62
N TRP A 117 2.55 -12.42 -4.53
CA TRP A 117 1.09 -12.40 -4.37
C TRP A 117 0.55 -13.81 -4.31
N ASP A 118 0.30 -14.32 -3.10
CA ASP A 118 -0.32 -15.62 -2.84
C ASP A 118 -1.68 -15.39 -2.17
N ILE A 119 -2.58 -14.74 -2.93
CA ILE A 119 -3.97 -14.44 -2.56
C ILE A 119 -4.90 -15.06 -3.60
N HIS A 120 -5.89 -15.78 -3.12
CA HIS A 120 -6.90 -16.48 -3.91
C HIS A 120 -8.30 -16.03 -3.49
N CYS A 121 -9.00 -15.35 -4.38
CA CYS A 121 -10.39 -14.96 -4.19
C CYS A 121 -11.34 -15.93 -4.85
N ASN A 122 -12.48 -16.22 -4.22
CA ASN A 122 -13.48 -17.18 -4.71
C ASN A 122 -14.50 -16.55 -5.65
N THR A 123 -14.48 -15.22 -5.84
CA THR A 123 -15.36 -14.47 -6.72
C THR A 123 -14.55 -13.62 -7.69
N GLU A 124 -15.10 -13.33 -8.85
CA GLU A 124 -14.47 -12.43 -9.83
C GLU A 124 -14.59 -10.96 -9.44
N LYS A 125 -15.60 -10.61 -8.64
CA LYS A 125 -15.89 -9.23 -8.23
C LYS A 125 -16.34 -9.15 -6.78
N VAL A 126 -16.07 -7.99 -6.16
CA VAL A 126 -16.66 -7.53 -4.91
C VAL A 126 -17.38 -6.22 -5.20
N GLY A 127 -18.73 -6.24 -5.18
CA GLY A 127 -19.51 -5.15 -5.77
C GLY A 127 -19.26 -5.08 -7.28
N ASP A 128 -18.83 -3.91 -7.76
CA ASP A 128 -18.44 -3.67 -9.14
C ASP A 128 -16.91 -3.76 -9.38
N PHE A 129 -16.12 -3.89 -8.31
CA PHE A 129 -14.66 -3.99 -8.35
C PHE A 129 -14.21 -5.40 -8.75
N ALA A 130 -13.46 -5.55 -9.85
CA ALA A 130 -12.84 -6.81 -10.23
C ALA A 130 -11.68 -7.14 -9.26
N VAL A 131 -11.70 -8.36 -8.67
CA VAL A 131 -10.69 -8.73 -7.64
C VAL A 131 -9.26 -8.77 -8.18
N GLU A 132 -9.08 -9.00 -9.49
CA GLU A 132 -7.78 -8.94 -10.15
C GLU A 132 -7.12 -7.57 -10.04
N CYS A 133 -7.90 -6.48 -10.03
CA CYS A 133 -7.39 -5.11 -9.86
C CYS A 133 -6.64 -4.92 -8.53
N ALA A 134 -6.97 -5.69 -7.48
CA ALA A 134 -6.24 -5.62 -6.22
C ALA A 134 -4.77 -6.05 -6.38
N LYS A 135 -4.49 -7.05 -7.23
CA LYS A 135 -3.12 -7.44 -7.56
C LYS A 135 -2.40 -6.37 -8.36
N GLU A 136 -3.09 -5.74 -9.33
CA GLU A 136 -2.51 -4.65 -10.14
C GLU A 136 -2.17 -3.42 -9.28
N PHE A 137 -3.04 -3.09 -8.29
CA PHE A 137 -2.71 -2.06 -7.29
C PHE A 137 -1.39 -2.35 -6.58
N TRP A 138 -1.26 -3.55 -6.00
CA TRP A 138 -0.05 -3.91 -5.25
C TRP A 138 1.18 -4.08 -6.14
N LEU A 139 0.99 -4.45 -7.41
CA LEU A 139 2.05 -4.51 -8.41
C LEU A 139 2.56 -3.11 -8.77
N GLY A 140 1.65 -2.16 -9.03
CA GLY A 140 1.96 -0.74 -9.22
C GLY A 140 2.69 -0.16 -8.01
N PHE A 141 2.19 -0.41 -6.81
CA PHE A 141 2.82 -0.01 -5.56
C PHE A 141 4.23 -0.58 -5.41
N ALA A 142 4.39 -1.91 -5.50
CA ALA A 142 5.67 -2.58 -5.27
C ALA A 142 6.74 -2.21 -6.32
N ARG A 143 6.35 -1.85 -7.55
CA ARG A 143 7.27 -1.34 -8.57
C ARG A 143 7.76 0.09 -8.28
N SER A 144 7.01 0.85 -7.50
CA SER A 144 7.22 2.29 -7.28
C SER A 144 7.81 2.61 -5.91
N VAL A 145 7.73 1.71 -4.93
CA VAL A 145 8.36 1.81 -3.63
C VAL A 145 9.64 0.96 -3.60
N PRO A 146 10.73 1.38 -2.90
CA PRO A 146 11.96 0.58 -2.83
C PRO A 146 11.80 -0.59 -1.83
N ALA A 147 10.80 -1.45 -2.04
CA ALA A 147 10.44 -2.51 -1.11
C ALA A 147 10.09 -3.83 -1.79
N THR A 148 10.30 -4.92 -1.06
CA THR A 148 9.72 -6.23 -1.32
C THR A 148 8.46 -6.37 -0.48
N VAL A 149 7.36 -6.78 -1.11
CA VAL A 149 6.05 -6.98 -0.46
C VAL A 149 5.59 -8.41 -0.68
N HIS A 150 5.23 -9.10 0.40
CA HIS A 150 4.70 -10.47 0.37
C HIS A 150 3.31 -10.53 0.96
N PHE A 151 2.43 -11.24 0.27
CA PHE A 151 1.13 -11.66 0.75
C PHE A 151 1.06 -13.18 0.76
N VAL A 152 0.61 -13.75 1.88
CA VAL A 152 0.35 -15.20 2.00
C VAL A 152 -1.00 -15.39 2.67
N GLN A 153 -1.89 -16.07 1.98
CA GLN A 153 -3.22 -16.42 2.50
C GLN A 153 -3.17 -17.74 3.26
N PHE A 154 -3.49 -17.72 4.55
CA PHE A 154 -3.60 -18.92 5.38
C PHE A 154 -5.02 -19.49 5.42
N ALA A 155 -6.02 -18.59 5.38
CA ALA A 155 -7.44 -18.92 5.38
C ALA A 155 -8.24 -17.79 4.72
N GLY A 156 -9.48 -18.05 4.33
CA GLY A 156 -10.43 -17.07 3.84
C GLY A 156 -11.32 -17.66 2.74
N GLU A 157 -12.61 -17.32 2.82
CA GLU A 157 -13.63 -17.72 1.84
C GLU A 157 -14.29 -16.49 1.20
N ASN A 158 -14.55 -15.44 1.96
CA ASN A 158 -15.13 -14.20 1.49
C ASN A 158 -14.08 -13.31 0.86
N SER A 159 -14.18 -13.05 -0.46
CA SER A 159 -13.21 -12.23 -1.21
C SER A 159 -13.07 -10.82 -0.66
N HIS A 160 -14.13 -10.22 -0.12
CA HIS A 160 -14.06 -8.91 0.56
C HIS A 160 -13.15 -8.99 1.79
N HIS A 161 -13.37 -9.97 2.69
CA HIS A 161 -12.57 -10.15 3.90
C HIS A 161 -11.10 -10.42 3.59
N ILE A 162 -10.83 -11.23 2.55
CA ILE A 162 -9.48 -11.54 2.09
C ILE A 162 -8.75 -10.25 1.65
N LEU A 163 -9.38 -9.46 0.77
CA LEU A 163 -8.77 -8.23 0.27
C LEU A 163 -8.64 -7.16 1.36
N GLU A 164 -9.67 -7.00 2.20
CA GLU A 164 -9.64 -6.09 3.34
C GLU A 164 -8.51 -6.45 4.31
N ALA A 165 -8.32 -7.75 4.62
CA ALA A 165 -7.21 -8.22 5.44
C ALA A 165 -5.86 -7.88 4.81
N ALA A 166 -5.70 -8.00 3.49
CA ALA A 166 -4.48 -7.65 2.79
C ALA A 166 -4.16 -6.15 2.92
N PHE A 167 -5.14 -5.26 2.70
CA PHE A 167 -4.91 -3.81 2.81
C PHE A 167 -4.64 -3.35 4.24
N LYS A 168 -5.42 -3.81 5.23
CA LYS A 168 -5.17 -3.51 6.66
C LYS A 168 -3.82 -4.03 7.13
N GLY A 169 -3.51 -5.28 6.78
CA GLY A 169 -2.27 -5.96 7.17
C GLY A 169 -1.04 -5.26 6.62
N THR A 170 -1.10 -4.82 5.34
CA THR A 170 0.00 -4.08 4.73
C THR A 170 0.15 -2.69 5.35
N GLY A 171 -0.94 -2.00 5.69
CA GLY A 171 -0.87 -0.76 6.45
C GLY A 171 -0.09 -0.93 7.77
N ARG A 172 -0.39 -2.00 8.52
CA ARG A 172 0.33 -2.36 9.77
C ARG A 172 1.79 -2.71 9.53
N ALA A 173 2.08 -3.54 8.54
CA ALA A 173 3.43 -3.97 8.22
C ALA A 173 4.32 -2.78 7.78
N LEU A 174 3.78 -1.90 6.92
CA LEU A 174 4.48 -0.69 6.50
C LEU A 174 4.70 0.29 7.66
N ALA A 175 3.70 0.47 8.54
CA ALA A 175 3.84 1.35 9.70
C ALA A 175 5.01 0.91 10.60
N ASP A 176 5.22 -0.39 10.77
CA ASP A 176 6.36 -0.91 11.52
C ASP A 176 7.66 -0.76 10.74
N ALA A 177 7.68 -1.09 9.45
CA ALA A 177 8.86 -1.00 8.60
C ALA A 177 9.41 0.44 8.46
N VAL A 178 8.53 1.45 8.35
CA VAL A 178 8.93 2.87 8.19
C VAL A 178 9.17 3.58 9.51
N ARG A 179 8.88 2.96 10.66
CA ARG A 179 9.05 3.55 11.97
C ARG A 179 10.52 3.90 12.21
N ILE A 180 10.78 5.09 12.76
CA ILE A 180 12.13 5.53 13.09
C ILE A 180 12.56 4.94 14.44
N ASP A 181 13.70 4.25 14.44
CA ASP A 181 14.41 3.87 15.66
C ASP A 181 15.23 5.07 16.15
N ALA A 182 14.80 5.65 17.27
CA ALA A 182 15.43 6.84 17.82
C ALA A 182 16.89 6.59 18.28
N ALA A 183 17.24 5.35 18.63
CA ALA A 183 18.58 4.99 19.07
C ALA A 183 19.56 4.86 17.89
N HIS A 184 19.05 4.59 16.67
CA HIS A 184 19.85 4.32 15.47
C HIS A 184 19.46 5.26 14.30
N ARG A 185 19.01 6.47 14.62
CA ARG A 185 18.41 7.42 13.66
C ARG A 185 19.30 7.72 12.44
N ASP A 186 20.59 7.76 12.61
CA ASP A 186 21.56 8.14 11.57
C ASP A 186 22.14 6.92 10.83
N GLU A 187 21.71 5.70 11.21
CA GLU A 187 22.21 4.47 10.62
C GLU A 187 21.33 4.03 9.44
N ILE A 188 21.97 3.46 8.42
CA ILE A 188 21.24 2.70 7.38
C ILE A 188 21.15 1.26 7.88
N PRO A 189 19.93 0.68 7.98
CA PRO A 189 19.72 -0.67 8.53
C PRO A 189 20.15 -1.75 7.55
N SER A 190 21.44 -1.75 7.16
CA SER A 190 22.02 -2.66 6.19
C SER A 190 23.51 -2.85 6.45
N THR A 191 23.98 -4.09 6.47
CA THR A 191 25.41 -4.42 6.55
C THR A 191 26.22 -3.94 5.33
N LYS A 192 25.54 -3.60 4.23
CA LYS A 192 26.13 -3.02 3.02
C LYS A 192 26.36 -1.49 3.14
N GLY A 193 25.79 -0.85 4.16
CA GLY A 193 25.81 0.61 4.33
C GLY A 193 24.87 1.36 3.35
N LEU A 194 24.04 0.63 2.59
CA LEU A 194 23.05 1.19 1.65
C LEU A 194 21.88 0.22 1.44
N LEU A 195 20.74 0.75 0.99
CA LEU A 195 19.52 0.01 0.59
C LEU A 195 19.27 0.26 -0.91
N VAL A 196 19.70 -0.67 -1.76
CA VAL A 196 19.57 -0.66 -3.23
C VAL A 196 19.49 -2.08 -3.77
#